data_c3f21fc7dce5abe67f132c6fd6ce1777
#
_entry.id   c3f21fc7dce5abe67f132c6fd6ce1777
#
_cell.length_a   1.000
_cell.length_b   1.000
_cell.length_c   1.000
_cell.angle_alpha   90.00
_cell.angle_beta   90.00
_cell.angle_gamma   90.00
#
_symmetry.space_group_name_H-M   'P 1'
#
loop_
_entity.id
_entity.type
_entity.pdbx_description
1 polymer ?
#
loop_
_entity_poly.entity_id
_entity_poly.type
_entity_poly.pdbx_seq_one_letter_code
_entity_poly.pdbx_strand_id
1 'polypeptide(L)'
;MAVPVVRGEAAALPAARAHERSGGDYIGMGWPERLDIVAWIERIVQADPEARILVFGESMGAATAMNVAGESLPANVKCIIEDCGYTSVWDEFSLQLKDVFGLPSFPLLDVANLVCNVRAGYDFHKASSVEQLKRATVPMLFIHGDQDTFVPYSMLDQNYDACASKVKQKLTIHGATHAKSAQVDPELYWNTVDDFLDEYF
;
A
#
# COMPACT_ATOMS: atom_id res chain seq x y z
N MET A 1 -5.97 -6.95 13.00
CA MET A 1 -7.19 -6.89 12.19
C MET A 1 -7.20 -8.13 11.30
N ALA A 2 -8.27 -8.93 11.30
CA ALA A 2 -8.33 -10.11 10.43
C ALA A 2 -8.65 -9.61 9.02
N VAL A 3 -7.74 -9.82 8.08
CA VAL A 3 -8.06 -9.67 6.66
C VAL A 3 -8.99 -10.82 6.32
N PRO A 4 -10.17 -10.56 5.76
CA PRO A 4 -11.06 -11.63 5.33
C PRO A 4 -10.32 -12.50 4.31
N VAL A 5 -10.43 -13.81 4.47
CA VAL A 5 -9.97 -14.77 3.45
C VAL A 5 -10.90 -14.57 2.25
N VAL A 6 -10.39 -13.93 1.22
CA VAL A 6 -11.14 -13.71 -0.01
C VAL A 6 -11.31 -15.05 -0.70
N ARG A 7 -12.56 -15.50 -0.93
CA ARG A 7 -12.91 -16.71 -1.69
C ARG A 7 -12.39 -18.06 -1.17
N GLY A 8 -12.00 -18.16 0.08
CA GLY A 8 -11.48 -19.41 0.63
C GLY A 8 -10.02 -19.70 0.23
N GLU A 9 -9.33 -18.75 -0.38
CA GLU A 9 -7.92 -18.84 -0.72
C GLU A 9 -7.02 -18.81 0.52
N ALA A 10 -5.85 -19.41 0.44
CA ALA A 10 -4.88 -19.36 1.53
C ALA A 10 -4.31 -17.95 1.68
N ALA A 11 -4.39 -17.36 2.88
CA ALA A 11 -3.85 -16.04 3.16
C ALA A 11 -2.55 -16.13 3.96
N ALA A 12 -1.50 -15.42 3.49
CA ALA A 12 -0.30 -15.14 4.24
C ALA A 12 -0.39 -13.71 4.79
N LEU A 13 -0.33 -13.55 6.11
CA LEU A 13 -0.41 -12.26 6.81
C LEU A 13 0.92 -12.00 7.53
N PRO A 14 1.98 -11.58 6.81
CA PRO A 14 3.25 -11.30 7.44
C PRO A 14 3.12 -10.06 8.33
N ALA A 15 3.53 -10.17 9.59
CA ALA A 15 3.74 -8.99 10.42
C ALA A 15 4.92 -8.20 9.83
N ALA A 16 4.71 -6.91 9.54
CA ALA A 16 5.76 -6.04 9.03
C ALA A 16 6.94 -5.95 10.01
N ARG A 17 8.12 -5.58 9.51
CA ARG A 17 9.30 -5.39 10.37
C ARG A 17 8.99 -4.44 11.53
N ALA A 18 9.59 -4.69 12.69
CA ALA A 18 9.37 -3.98 13.94
C ALA A 18 7.92 -4.02 14.46
N HIS A 19 7.05 -4.89 13.92
CA HIS A 19 5.71 -5.14 14.45
C HIS A 19 5.62 -6.54 15.07
N GLU A 20 4.86 -6.64 16.15
CA GLU A 20 4.57 -7.89 16.87
C GLU A 20 5.83 -8.72 17.17
N ARG A 21 5.97 -9.91 16.54
CA ARG A 21 7.09 -10.83 16.70
C ARG A 21 8.14 -10.71 15.59
N SER A 22 7.91 -9.86 14.61
CA SER A 22 8.87 -9.64 13.53
C SER A 22 10.07 -8.86 14.04
N GLY A 23 11.25 -9.27 13.57
CA GLY A 23 12.49 -8.54 13.84
C GLY A 23 12.53 -7.18 13.17
N GLY A 24 13.59 -6.41 13.49
CA GLY A 24 13.81 -5.07 12.99
C GLY A 24 13.67 -4.01 14.08
N ASP A 25 14.40 -2.90 13.91
CA ASP A 25 14.47 -1.82 14.90
C ASP A 25 13.60 -0.62 14.52
N TYR A 26 13.13 -0.56 13.27
CA TYR A 26 12.42 0.59 12.72
C TYR A 26 11.26 0.17 11.82
N ILE A 27 10.15 0.90 11.95
CA ILE A 27 9.03 0.86 11.01
C ILE A 27 9.42 1.71 9.80
N GLY A 28 9.32 1.18 8.59
CA GLY A 28 9.80 1.83 7.39
C GLY A 28 8.71 2.47 6.54
N MET A 29 7.47 2.56 7.05
CA MET A 29 6.35 3.19 6.35
C MET A 29 6.13 2.61 4.94
N GLY A 30 6.23 1.29 4.80
CA GLY A 30 6.01 0.59 3.53
C GLY A 30 7.20 0.61 2.56
N TRP A 31 8.27 1.36 2.85
CA TRP A 31 9.40 1.45 1.92
C TRP A 31 10.38 0.28 2.02
N PRO A 32 11.06 0.01 3.16
CA PRO A 32 11.84 -1.21 3.29
C PRO A 32 10.96 -2.47 3.32
N GLU A 33 9.72 -2.37 3.85
CA GLU A 33 8.76 -3.48 3.93
C GLU A 33 8.42 -4.05 2.55
N ARG A 34 8.43 -3.23 1.47
CA ARG A 34 8.19 -3.73 0.12
C ARG A 34 9.14 -4.85 -0.28
N LEU A 35 10.40 -4.78 0.16
CA LEU A 35 11.39 -5.82 -0.13
C LEU A 35 11.14 -7.09 0.68
N ASP A 36 10.58 -6.97 1.89
CA ASP A 36 10.17 -8.12 2.68
C ASP A 36 9.00 -8.84 2.00
N ILE A 37 8.03 -8.08 1.45
CA ILE A 37 6.91 -8.67 0.71
C ILE A 37 7.41 -9.35 -0.58
N VAL A 38 8.33 -8.74 -1.31
CA VAL A 38 8.96 -9.39 -2.49
C VAL A 38 9.63 -10.71 -2.08
N ALA A 39 10.38 -10.72 -0.98
CA ALA A 39 11.01 -11.95 -0.48
C ALA A 39 9.98 -13.03 -0.06
N TRP A 40 8.83 -12.62 0.51
CA TRP A 40 7.72 -13.53 0.79
C TRP A 40 7.11 -14.10 -0.50
N ILE A 41 6.90 -13.27 -1.51
CA ILE A 41 6.42 -13.70 -2.84
C ILE A 41 7.38 -14.74 -3.42
N GLU A 42 8.68 -14.46 -3.44
CA GLU A 42 9.71 -15.39 -3.94
C GLU A 42 9.69 -16.72 -3.18
N ARG A 43 9.52 -16.67 -1.86
CA ARG A 43 9.45 -17.86 -1.03
C ARG A 43 8.20 -18.70 -1.31
N ILE A 44 7.05 -18.05 -1.54
CA ILE A 44 5.81 -18.75 -1.93
C ILE A 44 6.01 -19.43 -3.27
N VAL A 45 6.53 -18.71 -4.28
CA VAL A 45 6.79 -19.27 -5.62
C VAL A 45 7.83 -20.41 -5.59
N GLN A 46 8.83 -20.32 -4.72
CA GLN A 46 9.79 -21.41 -4.52
C GLN A 46 9.14 -22.68 -3.94
N ALA A 47 8.16 -22.51 -3.06
CA ALA A 47 7.43 -23.63 -2.45
C ALA A 47 6.35 -24.19 -3.38
N ASP A 48 5.70 -23.33 -4.16
CA ASP A 48 4.69 -23.67 -5.15
C ASP A 48 4.85 -22.79 -6.41
N PRO A 49 5.53 -23.30 -7.45
CA PRO A 49 5.75 -22.56 -8.70
C PRO A 49 4.46 -22.17 -9.45
N GLU A 50 3.35 -22.87 -9.20
CA GLU A 50 2.05 -22.61 -9.84
C GLU A 50 1.17 -21.67 -8.99
N ALA A 51 1.65 -21.22 -7.82
CA ALA A 51 0.91 -20.30 -6.96
C ALA A 51 0.49 -19.05 -7.72
N ARG A 52 -0.77 -18.65 -7.55
CA ARG A 52 -1.29 -17.35 -7.99
C ARG A 52 -1.33 -16.44 -6.78
N ILE A 53 -0.82 -15.24 -6.92
CA ILE A 53 -0.60 -14.34 -5.78
C ILE A 53 -1.34 -13.03 -6.02
N LEU A 54 -2.23 -12.69 -5.09
CA LEU A 54 -2.79 -11.37 -4.89
C LEU A 54 -1.97 -10.67 -3.79
N VAL A 55 -1.55 -9.44 -4.02
CA VAL A 55 -1.02 -8.56 -2.97
C VAL A 55 -2.12 -7.58 -2.58
N PHE A 56 -2.52 -7.62 -1.33
CA PHE A 56 -3.56 -6.72 -0.79
C PHE A 56 -3.00 -5.92 0.38
N GLY A 57 -3.28 -4.62 0.41
CA GLY A 57 -2.87 -3.75 1.50
C GLY A 57 -3.87 -2.66 1.83
N GLU A 58 -3.94 -2.29 3.11
CA GLU A 58 -4.76 -1.18 3.63
C GLU A 58 -3.84 -0.16 4.31
N SER A 59 -4.03 1.13 4.08
CA SER A 59 -3.29 2.24 4.69
C SER A 59 -1.77 2.10 4.44
N MET A 60 -0.93 1.95 5.47
CA MET A 60 0.49 1.66 5.31
C MET A 60 0.74 0.36 4.52
N GLY A 61 -0.16 -0.62 4.65
CA GLY A 61 -0.13 -1.83 3.82
C GLY A 61 -0.41 -1.55 2.35
N ALA A 62 -1.30 -0.60 2.05
CA ALA A 62 -1.58 -0.14 0.69
C ALA A 62 -0.38 0.58 0.08
N ALA A 63 0.27 1.47 0.82
CA ALA A 63 1.53 2.08 0.40
C ALA A 63 2.61 1.02 0.16
N THR A 64 2.69 -0.01 1.02
CA THR A 64 3.59 -1.15 0.81
C THR A 64 3.27 -1.88 -0.49
N ALA A 65 2.00 -2.21 -0.75
CA ALA A 65 1.55 -2.89 -1.96
C ALA A 65 1.85 -2.09 -3.24
N MET A 66 1.61 -0.77 -3.22
CA MET A 66 1.99 0.13 -4.31
C MET A 66 3.51 0.20 -4.51
N ASN A 67 4.28 0.20 -3.43
CA ASN A 67 5.74 0.16 -3.51
C ASN A 67 6.23 -1.19 -4.07
N VAL A 68 5.58 -2.30 -3.75
CA VAL A 68 5.84 -3.63 -4.35
C VAL A 68 5.55 -3.62 -5.84
N ALA A 69 4.48 -2.95 -6.30
CA ALA A 69 4.10 -2.90 -7.71
C ALA A 69 5.20 -2.35 -8.63
N GLY A 70 6.10 -1.50 -8.10
CA GLY A 70 7.24 -0.97 -8.84
C GLY A 70 8.50 -1.84 -8.83
N GLU A 71 8.49 -2.97 -8.12
CA GLU A 71 9.60 -3.93 -8.09
C GLU A 71 9.50 -4.96 -9.22
N SER A 72 10.57 -5.72 -9.42
CA SER A 72 10.55 -6.83 -10.38
C SER A 72 9.78 -8.01 -9.78
N LEU A 73 8.56 -8.24 -10.25
CA LEU A 73 7.68 -9.28 -9.73
C LEU A 73 7.64 -10.51 -10.64
N PRO A 74 7.56 -11.73 -10.09
CA PRO A 74 7.33 -12.93 -10.87
C PRO A 74 5.91 -12.93 -11.46
N ALA A 75 5.72 -13.66 -12.58
CA ALA A 75 4.43 -13.78 -13.27
C ALA A 75 3.31 -14.40 -12.40
N ASN A 76 3.69 -14.97 -11.26
CA ASN A 76 2.78 -15.48 -10.23
C ASN A 76 1.94 -14.39 -9.57
N VAL A 77 2.45 -13.16 -9.48
CA VAL A 77 1.67 -12.01 -8.98
C VAL A 77 0.70 -11.60 -10.09
N LYS A 78 -0.59 -11.86 -9.85
CA LYS A 78 -1.64 -11.66 -10.84
C LYS A 78 -2.23 -10.26 -10.77
N CYS A 79 -2.44 -9.75 -9.57
CA CYS A 79 -2.99 -8.42 -9.35
C CYS A 79 -2.60 -7.87 -7.97
N ILE A 80 -2.78 -6.57 -7.80
CA ILE A 80 -2.55 -5.85 -6.56
C ILE A 80 -3.78 -5.01 -6.24
N ILE A 81 -4.21 -5.04 -4.98
CA ILE A 81 -5.30 -4.18 -4.46
C ILE A 81 -4.74 -3.31 -3.34
N GLU A 82 -4.96 -2.03 -3.45
CA GLU A 82 -4.62 -1.06 -2.42
C GLU A 82 -5.87 -0.34 -1.91
N ASP A 83 -5.99 -0.12 -0.61
CA ASP A 83 -7.07 0.64 0.02
C ASP A 83 -6.49 1.73 0.91
N CYS A 84 -6.77 2.98 0.58
CA CYS A 84 -6.39 4.23 1.26
C CYS A 84 -4.87 4.41 1.49
N GLY A 85 -4.05 4.10 0.47
CA GLY A 85 -2.61 4.29 0.54
C GLY A 85 -2.16 5.71 0.17
N TYR A 86 -1.05 6.16 0.76
CA TYR A 86 -0.49 7.50 0.56
C TYR A 86 0.53 7.58 -0.59
N THR A 87 0.77 8.80 -1.07
CA THR A 87 1.65 9.12 -2.21
C THR A 87 3.13 8.96 -1.91
N SER A 88 3.55 9.38 -0.70
CA SER A 88 4.91 9.22 -0.20
C SER A 88 4.95 9.34 1.32
N VAL A 89 6.04 8.87 1.93
CA VAL A 89 6.27 9.06 3.37
C VAL A 89 6.42 10.54 3.71
N TRP A 90 7.04 11.32 2.81
CA TRP A 90 7.18 12.76 3.00
C TRP A 90 5.82 13.47 3.03
N ASP A 91 4.94 13.17 2.08
CA ASP A 91 3.62 13.81 1.99
C ASP A 91 2.78 13.45 3.21
N GLU A 92 2.74 12.17 3.58
CA GLU A 92 1.99 11.70 4.75
C GLU A 92 2.49 12.35 6.04
N PHE A 93 3.80 12.37 6.29
CA PHE A 93 4.34 12.99 7.49
C PHE A 93 4.19 14.51 7.50
N SER A 94 4.30 15.17 6.35
CA SER A 94 4.06 16.61 6.22
C SER A 94 2.63 16.98 6.60
N LEU A 95 1.68 16.18 6.13
CA LEU A 95 0.27 16.35 6.43
C LEU A 95 0.00 16.14 7.93
N GLN A 96 0.43 15.00 8.47
CA GLN A 96 0.20 14.66 9.88
C GLN A 96 0.87 15.66 10.83
N LEU A 97 2.06 16.15 10.49
CA LEU A 97 2.75 17.18 11.27
C LEU A 97 1.94 18.48 11.33
N LYS A 98 1.33 18.86 10.22
CA LYS A 98 0.49 20.05 10.12
C LYS A 98 -0.85 19.83 10.85
N ASP A 99 -1.53 18.73 10.60
CA ASP A 99 -2.91 18.52 11.06
C ASP A 99 -2.99 18.17 12.55
N VAL A 100 -2.02 17.40 13.06
CA VAL A 100 -2.00 16.99 14.48
C VAL A 100 -1.31 18.01 15.36
N PHE A 101 -0.22 18.62 14.88
CA PHE A 101 0.63 19.49 15.70
C PHE A 101 0.58 20.95 15.28
N GLY A 102 -0.03 21.30 14.15
CA GLY A 102 -0.05 22.66 13.63
C GLY A 102 1.32 23.18 13.19
N LEU A 103 2.28 22.28 12.94
CA LEU A 103 3.66 22.62 12.63
C LEU A 103 3.96 22.53 11.12
N PRO A 104 4.82 23.42 10.59
CA PRO A 104 5.29 23.30 9.21
C PRO A 104 6.30 22.17 9.09
N SER A 105 6.42 21.60 7.88
CA SER A 105 7.38 20.54 7.59
C SER A 105 8.82 21.00 7.81
N PHE A 106 9.18 22.18 7.31
CA PHE A 106 10.51 22.77 7.50
C PHE A 106 10.63 23.49 8.86
N PRO A 107 11.73 23.32 9.60
CA PRO A 107 12.87 22.43 9.33
C PRO A 107 12.73 21.04 9.97
N LEU A 108 11.64 20.77 10.68
CA LEU A 108 11.52 19.61 11.56
C LEU A 108 11.56 18.30 10.76
N LEU A 109 10.80 18.23 9.68
CA LEU A 109 10.74 17.02 8.86
C LEU A 109 12.05 16.77 8.08
N ASP A 110 12.76 17.83 7.69
CA ASP A 110 14.08 17.71 7.07
C ASP A 110 15.11 17.08 8.03
N VAL A 111 15.10 17.52 9.29
CA VAL A 111 15.96 16.93 10.32
C VAL A 111 15.54 15.48 10.61
N ALA A 112 14.24 15.20 10.70
CA ALA A 112 13.73 13.85 10.89
C ALA A 112 14.13 12.92 9.72
N ASN A 113 14.05 13.41 8.48
CA ASN A 113 14.48 12.67 7.29
C ASN A 113 16.00 12.37 7.31
N LEU A 114 16.81 13.35 7.70
CA LEU A 114 18.26 13.13 7.85
C LEU A 114 18.55 12.05 8.91
N VAL A 115 17.89 12.11 10.06
CA VAL A 115 18.05 11.10 11.13
C VAL A 115 17.57 9.73 10.66
N CYS A 116 16.42 9.65 9.97
CA CYS A 116 15.89 8.42 9.41
C CYS A 116 16.86 7.80 8.40
N ASN A 117 17.42 8.61 7.51
CA ASN A 117 18.37 8.14 6.51
C ASN A 117 19.61 7.52 7.17
N VAL A 118 20.15 8.18 8.21
CA VAL A 118 21.33 7.69 8.94
C VAL A 118 21.03 6.46 9.80
N ARG A 119 19.86 6.42 10.48
CA ARG A 119 19.53 5.40 11.48
C ARG A 119 18.75 4.21 10.90
N ALA A 120 17.81 4.46 10.02
CA ALA A 120 16.91 3.47 9.44
C ALA A 120 17.22 3.14 7.97
N GLY A 121 18.15 3.88 7.34
CA GLY A 121 18.67 3.57 6.01
C GLY A 121 17.73 3.93 4.86
N TYR A 122 16.70 4.78 5.07
CA TYR A 122 15.84 5.22 3.98
C TYR A 122 15.50 6.72 4.07
N ASP A 123 15.12 7.27 2.94
CA ASP A 123 14.82 8.69 2.74
C ASP A 123 13.32 8.87 2.47
N PHE A 124 12.68 9.82 3.16
CA PHE A 124 11.24 10.04 3.07
C PHE A 124 10.78 10.49 1.67
N HIS A 125 11.60 11.24 0.95
CA HIS A 125 11.27 11.67 -0.41
C HIS A 125 11.42 10.52 -1.42
N LYS A 126 12.36 9.60 -1.20
CA LYS A 126 12.54 8.42 -2.06
C LYS A 126 11.49 7.34 -1.79
N ALA A 127 10.95 7.32 -0.58
CA ALA A 127 9.89 6.42 -0.18
C ALA A 127 8.54 6.92 -0.75
N SER A 128 8.35 6.72 -2.05
CA SER A 128 7.24 7.26 -2.84
C SER A 128 6.50 6.19 -3.61
N SER A 129 5.22 6.00 -3.28
CA SER A 129 4.30 5.12 -4.01
C SER A 129 4.10 5.62 -5.44
N VAL A 130 3.99 6.95 -5.64
CA VAL A 130 3.86 7.58 -6.96
C VAL A 130 5.04 7.20 -7.88
N GLU A 131 6.29 7.26 -7.37
CA GLU A 131 7.46 6.93 -8.18
C GLU A 131 7.54 5.42 -8.48
N GLN A 132 7.10 4.56 -7.56
CA GLN A 132 7.04 3.12 -7.76
C GLN A 132 5.97 2.75 -8.78
N LEU A 133 4.79 3.34 -8.68
CA LEU A 133 3.66 3.09 -9.58
C LEU A 133 3.96 3.39 -11.06
N LYS A 134 4.87 4.30 -11.36
CA LYS A 134 5.36 4.58 -12.73
C LYS A 134 6.00 3.36 -13.40
N ARG A 135 6.33 2.32 -12.64
CA ARG A 135 6.92 1.07 -13.13
C ARG A 135 5.99 -0.14 -12.98
N ALA A 136 4.79 0.06 -12.41
CA ALA A 136 3.82 -1.00 -12.22
C ALA A 136 3.36 -1.59 -13.56
N THR A 137 3.33 -2.92 -13.62
CA THR A 137 2.92 -3.66 -14.83
C THR A 137 1.75 -4.61 -14.61
N VAL A 138 1.51 -5.00 -13.35
CA VAL A 138 0.43 -5.90 -12.97
C VAL A 138 -0.91 -5.17 -12.86
N PRO A 139 -2.07 -5.82 -13.06
CA PRO A 139 -3.39 -5.25 -12.81
C PRO A 139 -3.51 -4.68 -11.41
N MET A 140 -4.10 -3.48 -11.27
CA MET A 140 -4.24 -2.81 -9.97
C MET A 140 -5.64 -2.26 -9.74
N LEU A 141 -6.17 -2.50 -8.54
CA LEU A 141 -7.38 -1.87 -8.03
C LEU A 141 -7.02 -0.89 -6.90
N PHE A 142 -7.48 0.34 -7.04
CA PHE A 142 -7.28 1.45 -6.10
C PHE A 142 -8.60 1.77 -5.42
N ILE A 143 -8.66 1.68 -4.09
CA ILE A 143 -9.87 1.92 -3.30
C ILE A 143 -9.62 3.05 -2.30
N HIS A 144 -10.60 3.92 -2.09
CA HIS A 144 -10.48 4.99 -1.09
C HIS A 144 -11.84 5.53 -0.66
N GLY A 145 -11.96 5.91 0.60
CA GLY A 145 -13.11 6.65 1.12
C GLY A 145 -13.00 8.15 0.84
N ASP A 146 -14.06 8.79 0.35
CA ASP A 146 -14.02 10.22 0.00
C ASP A 146 -14.05 11.17 1.21
N GLN A 147 -14.28 10.64 2.42
CA GLN A 147 -14.21 11.39 3.68
C GLN A 147 -12.93 11.07 4.48
N ASP A 148 -11.93 10.46 3.82
CA ASP A 148 -10.66 10.21 4.46
C ASP A 148 -9.86 11.53 4.59
N THR A 149 -9.62 11.93 5.83
CA THR A 149 -8.83 13.11 6.19
C THR A 149 -7.46 12.73 6.75
N PHE A 150 -7.25 11.45 7.09
CA PHE A 150 -5.97 10.97 7.60
C PHE A 150 -5.00 10.73 6.43
N VAL A 151 -5.40 9.96 5.43
CA VAL A 151 -4.78 9.91 4.10
C VAL A 151 -5.75 10.58 3.14
N PRO A 152 -5.54 11.83 2.72
CA PRO A 152 -6.54 12.56 1.94
C PRO A 152 -6.93 11.86 0.66
N TYR A 153 -8.21 11.83 0.37
CA TYR A 153 -8.78 11.24 -0.85
C TYR A 153 -8.08 11.69 -2.14
N SER A 154 -7.54 12.93 -2.19
CA SER A 154 -6.78 13.41 -3.34
C SER A 154 -5.50 12.61 -3.64
N MET A 155 -5.00 11.83 -2.69
CA MET A 155 -3.86 10.94 -2.91
C MET A 155 -4.23 9.72 -3.77
N LEU A 156 -5.50 9.28 -3.73
CA LEU A 156 -6.00 8.25 -4.65
C LEU A 156 -5.79 8.64 -6.11
N ASP A 157 -6.21 9.85 -6.49
CA ASP A 157 -6.09 10.33 -7.88
C ASP A 157 -4.61 10.41 -8.30
N GLN A 158 -3.73 10.91 -7.43
CA GLN A 158 -2.31 11.00 -7.71
C GLN A 158 -1.67 9.61 -7.91
N ASN A 159 -1.99 8.64 -7.05
CA ASN A 159 -1.51 7.28 -7.16
C ASN A 159 -2.04 6.59 -8.42
N TYR A 160 -3.35 6.70 -8.66
CA TYR A 160 -4.00 6.15 -9.85
C TYR A 160 -3.40 6.71 -11.14
N ASP A 161 -3.24 8.03 -11.24
CA ASP A 161 -2.71 8.67 -12.44
C ASP A 161 -1.25 8.31 -12.70
N ALA A 162 -0.45 8.15 -11.65
CA ALA A 162 0.95 7.73 -11.76
C ALA A 162 1.14 6.27 -12.18
N CYS A 163 0.13 5.42 -11.97
CA CYS A 163 0.21 4.00 -12.26
C CYS A 163 0.34 3.72 -13.76
N ALA A 164 1.46 3.09 -14.15
CA ALA A 164 1.75 2.73 -15.54
C ALA A 164 1.12 1.40 -15.99
N SER A 165 0.48 0.65 -15.08
CA SER A 165 -0.24 -0.57 -15.46
C SER A 165 -1.30 -0.27 -16.51
N LYS A 166 -1.39 -1.15 -17.52
CA LYS A 166 -2.41 -1.06 -18.57
C LYS A 166 -3.81 -1.38 -18.07
N VAL A 167 -3.89 -2.12 -16.97
CA VAL A 167 -5.12 -2.50 -16.30
C VAL A 167 -5.11 -1.85 -14.93
N LYS A 168 -5.93 -0.83 -14.76
CA LYS A 168 -6.12 -0.15 -13.48
C LYS A 168 -7.56 0.29 -13.32
N GLN A 169 -8.11 0.04 -12.14
CA GLN A 169 -9.48 0.44 -11.76
C GLN A 169 -9.42 1.29 -10.50
N LYS A 170 -10.44 2.14 -10.33
CA LYS A 170 -10.56 3.01 -9.16
C LYS A 170 -11.95 2.86 -8.57
N LEU A 171 -12.04 2.66 -7.26
CA LEU A 171 -13.26 2.60 -6.48
C LEU A 171 -13.26 3.68 -5.41
N THR A 172 -14.28 4.54 -5.43
CA THR A 172 -14.54 5.51 -4.37
C THR A 172 -15.69 5.03 -3.51
N ILE A 173 -15.49 4.95 -2.19
CA ILE A 173 -16.57 4.66 -1.24
C ILE A 173 -17.05 5.96 -0.59
N HIS A 174 -18.25 6.38 -0.96
CA HIS A 174 -18.81 7.63 -0.47
C HIS A 174 -19.16 7.56 1.02
N GLY A 175 -18.72 8.58 1.76
CA GLY A 175 -18.92 8.69 3.20
C GLY A 175 -17.91 7.89 4.04
N ALA A 176 -17.01 7.13 3.44
CA ALA A 176 -16.01 6.37 4.16
C ALA A 176 -14.84 7.26 4.59
N THR A 177 -14.47 7.16 5.86
CA THR A 177 -13.24 7.71 6.44
C THR A 177 -12.10 6.72 6.32
N HIS A 178 -10.91 7.05 6.86
CA HIS A 178 -9.70 6.22 6.77
C HIS A 178 -9.93 4.77 7.20
N ALA A 179 -9.57 3.83 6.31
CA ALA A 179 -9.69 2.38 6.53
C ALA A 179 -11.12 1.92 6.91
N LYS A 180 -12.15 2.59 6.36
CA LYS A 180 -13.55 2.27 6.60
C LYS A 180 -14.32 1.89 5.34
N SER A 181 -13.67 1.86 4.18
CA SER A 181 -14.29 1.57 2.90
C SER A 181 -15.15 0.30 2.94
N ALA A 182 -14.58 -0.81 3.34
CA ALA A 182 -15.30 -2.10 3.45
C ALA A 182 -16.38 -2.16 4.53
N GLN A 183 -16.42 -1.20 5.47
CA GLN A 183 -17.42 -1.14 6.54
C GLN A 183 -18.59 -0.24 6.18
N VAL A 184 -18.36 0.82 5.40
CA VAL A 184 -19.37 1.81 5.00
C VAL A 184 -20.26 1.26 3.91
N ASP A 185 -19.69 0.66 2.89
CA ASP A 185 -20.45 0.00 1.82
C ASP A 185 -19.82 -1.37 1.49
N PRO A 186 -20.10 -2.40 2.32
CA PRO A 186 -19.52 -3.72 2.14
C PRO A 186 -19.94 -4.39 0.83
N GLU A 187 -21.18 -4.12 0.36
CA GLU A 187 -21.68 -4.72 -0.86
C GLU A 187 -20.94 -4.18 -2.09
N LEU A 188 -20.86 -2.87 -2.25
CA LEU A 188 -20.12 -2.24 -3.35
C LEU A 188 -18.63 -2.61 -3.29
N TYR A 189 -18.04 -2.58 -2.09
CA TYR A 189 -16.62 -2.90 -1.88
C TYR A 189 -16.28 -4.32 -2.34
N TRP A 190 -16.97 -5.32 -1.77
CA TRP A 190 -16.64 -6.72 -2.04
C TRP A 190 -17.08 -7.16 -3.43
N ASN A 191 -18.19 -6.66 -3.97
CA ASN A 191 -18.56 -6.94 -5.36
C ASN A 191 -17.52 -6.41 -6.33
N THR A 192 -16.98 -5.18 -6.11
CA THR A 192 -15.93 -4.63 -6.97
C THR A 192 -14.63 -5.43 -6.86
N VAL A 193 -14.26 -5.84 -5.64
CA VAL A 193 -13.07 -6.70 -5.41
C VAL A 193 -13.27 -8.05 -6.10
N ASP A 194 -14.45 -8.67 -5.95
CA ASP A 194 -14.74 -9.96 -6.56
C ASP A 194 -14.76 -9.91 -8.09
N ASP A 195 -15.38 -8.89 -8.67
CA ASP A 195 -15.38 -8.67 -10.13
C ASP A 195 -13.94 -8.49 -10.66
N PHE A 196 -13.13 -7.71 -9.95
CA PHE A 196 -11.74 -7.51 -10.31
C PHE A 196 -10.92 -8.81 -10.23
N LEU A 197 -11.14 -9.62 -9.20
CA LEU A 197 -10.48 -10.90 -9.04
C LEU A 197 -10.96 -11.94 -10.07
N ASP A 198 -12.25 -11.93 -10.45
CA ASP A 198 -12.76 -12.82 -11.49
C ASP A 198 -12.09 -12.58 -12.84
N GLU A 199 -11.70 -11.35 -13.12
CA GLU A 199 -11.09 -10.98 -14.40
C GLU A 199 -9.56 -11.17 -14.38
N TYR A 200 -8.88 -10.89 -13.25
CA TYR A 200 -7.41 -10.78 -13.22
C TYR A 200 -6.70 -11.75 -12.28
N PHE A 201 -7.42 -12.45 -11.41
CA PHE A 201 -6.88 -13.42 -10.45
C PHE A 201 -7.42 -14.88 -10.69
#